data_bb47fe034e9046b08c45607920061732
#
_entry.id   bb47fe034e9046b08c45607920061732
#
_cell.length_a   1.000
_cell.length_b   1.000
_cell.length_c   1.000
_cell.angle_alpha   90.00
_cell.angle_beta   90.00
_cell.angle_gamma   90.00
#
_symmetry.space_group_name_H-M   'P 1'
#
loop_
_entity.id
_entity.type
_entity.pdbx_description
1 polymer ?
#
loop_
_entity_poly.entity_id
_entity_poly.type
_entity_poly.pdbx_seq_one_letter_code
_entity_poly.pdbx_strand_id
1 'polypeptide(L)'
;MHRAEIDQEQNLLVLRWIDSLNVSEVDRFQVEIAALLPQLRPDFDCISDISNMRPSSRHVAERIEKLQEFLHHAGMRRVVRIVGKGSGAHVASEQMDRTAAEAGYTTIHAADEQEALSILSRK
;
A
#
# COMPACT_ATOMS: atom_id res chain seq x y z
N MET A 1 2.19 8.14 -10.66
CA MET A 1 3.36 8.46 -9.81
C MET A 1 3.29 7.69 -8.50
N HIS A 2 4.43 7.33 -7.96
CA HIS A 2 4.50 6.51 -6.75
C HIS A 2 5.70 6.91 -5.91
N ARG A 3 5.64 6.58 -4.62
CA ARG A 3 6.75 6.84 -3.71
C ARG A 3 6.77 5.79 -2.59
N ALA A 4 7.95 5.26 -2.29
CA ALA A 4 8.17 4.34 -1.18
C ALA A 4 9.16 4.95 -0.20
N GLU A 5 8.83 4.88 1.09
CA GLU A 5 9.65 5.39 2.17
C GLU A 5 9.65 4.37 3.32
N ILE A 6 10.68 4.40 4.16
CA ILE A 6 10.72 3.58 5.36
C ILE A 6 11.02 4.42 6.58
N ASP A 7 10.52 3.97 7.72
CA ASP A 7 10.89 4.47 9.04
C ASP A 7 11.44 3.27 9.81
N GLN A 8 12.76 3.19 9.94
CA GLN A 8 13.42 2.04 10.56
C GLN A 8 13.10 1.92 12.06
N GLU A 9 12.97 3.04 12.77
CA GLU A 9 12.65 3.02 14.19
C GLU A 9 11.29 2.36 14.45
N GLN A 10 10.30 2.71 13.64
CA GLN A 10 8.96 2.17 13.79
C GLN A 10 8.75 0.87 13.02
N ASN A 11 9.74 0.41 12.29
CA ASN A 11 9.66 -0.76 11.41
C ASN A 11 8.48 -0.62 10.45
N LEU A 12 8.44 0.50 9.73
CA LEU A 12 7.29 0.94 8.95
C LEU A 12 7.68 1.19 7.50
N LEU A 13 6.87 0.66 6.59
CA LEU A 13 6.92 0.96 5.15
C LEU A 13 5.76 1.89 4.81
N VAL A 14 6.05 2.99 4.12
CA VAL A 14 5.02 3.93 3.66
C VAL A 14 5.00 3.94 2.15
N LEU A 15 3.87 3.61 1.57
CA LEU A 15 3.65 3.59 0.13
C LEU A 15 2.67 4.68 -0.26
N ARG A 16 3.02 5.49 -1.26
CA ARG A 16 2.15 6.53 -1.79
C ARG A 16 1.87 6.24 -3.27
N TRP A 17 0.60 6.14 -3.59
CA TRP A 17 0.10 5.88 -4.94
C TRP A 17 -0.58 7.17 -5.42
N ILE A 18 -0.09 7.76 -6.50
CA ILE A 18 -0.53 9.08 -6.93
C ILE A 18 -1.02 9.03 -8.37
N ASP A 19 -2.19 9.60 -8.63
CA ASP A 19 -2.85 9.63 -9.94
C ASP A 19 -3.08 8.23 -10.51
N SER A 20 -3.01 8.10 -11.81
CA SER A 20 -3.11 6.81 -12.51
C SER A 20 -1.72 6.21 -12.67
N LEU A 21 -1.62 4.91 -12.41
CA LEU A 21 -0.38 4.18 -12.65
C LEU A 21 -0.54 3.29 -13.88
N ASN A 22 0.57 3.00 -14.54
CA ASN A 22 0.61 1.99 -15.59
C ASN A 22 1.38 0.75 -15.10
N VAL A 23 1.35 -0.33 -15.89
CA VAL A 23 1.99 -1.60 -15.50
C VAL A 23 3.48 -1.41 -15.25
N SER A 24 4.16 -0.68 -16.10
CA SER A 24 5.59 -0.41 -15.98
C SER A 24 5.93 0.30 -14.67
N GLU A 25 5.08 1.25 -14.28
CA GLU A 25 5.27 2.00 -13.04
C GLU A 25 5.06 1.12 -11.81
N VAL A 26 4.05 0.25 -11.83
CA VAL A 26 3.82 -0.69 -10.72
C VAL A 26 5.01 -1.64 -10.58
N ASP A 27 5.56 -2.12 -11.69
CA ASP A 27 6.74 -2.99 -11.68
C ASP A 27 7.96 -2.28 -11.08
N ARG A 28 8.18 -1.00 -11.45
CA ARG A 28 9.27 -0.21 -10.86
C ARG A 28 9.04 0.03 -9.37
N PHE A 29 7.81 0.26 -8.98
CA PHE A 29 7.45 0.45 -7.58
C PHE A 29 7.84 -0.80 -6.76
N GLN A 30 7.54 -1.98 -7.28
CA GLN A 30 7.92 -3.22 -6.62
C GLN A 30 9.45 -3.34 -6.47
N VAL A 31 10.21 -2.99 -7.50
CA VAL A 31 11.68 -3.01 -7.43
C VAL A 31 12.19 -2.06 -6.36
N GLU A 32 11.65 -0.85 -6.30
CA GLU A 32 12.04 0.15 -5.30
C GLU A 32 11.73 -0.32 -3.89
N ILE A 33 10.56 -0.92 -3.68
CA ILE A 33 10.16 -1.49 -2.39
C ILE A 33 11.12 -2.62 -2.01
N ALA A 34 11.40 -3.52 -2.94
CA ALA A 34 12.30 -4.64 -2.69
C ALA A 34 13.69 -4.18 -2.23
N ALA A 35 14.16 -3.05 -2.74
CA ALA A 35 15.45 -2.47 -2.34
C ALA A 35 15.43 -1.92 -0.90
N LEU A 36 14.26 -1.50 -0.41
CA LEU A 36 14.10 -0.96 0.94
C LEU A 36 13.87 -2.03 2.01
N LEU A 37 13.24 -3.14 1.64
CA LEU A 37 12.83 -4.18 2.61
C LEU A 37 13.97 -4.74 3.47
N PRO A 38 15.20 -4.93 2.96
CA PRO A 38 16.29 -5.42 3.82
C PRO A 38 16.63 -4.51 5.00
N GLN A 39 16.19 -3.26 4.98
CA GLN A 39 16.40 -2.30 6.06
C GLN A 39 15.33 -2.39 7.14
N LEU A 40 14.30 -3.20 6.92
CA LEU A 40 13.23 -3.44 7.88
C LEU A 40 13.38 -4.82 8.51
N ARG A 41 12.84 -4.96 9.74
CA ARG A 41 12.78 -6.24 10.42
C ARG A 41 11.53 -7.01 9.96
N PRO A 42 11.47 -8.34 10.12
CA PRO A 42 10.24 -9.11 9.89
C PRO A 42 9.07 -8.54 10.71
N ASP A 43 7.86 -8.78 10.23
CA ASP A 43 6.62 -8.27 10.84
C ASP A 43 6.53 -6.74 10.81
N PHE A 44 7.00 -6.13 9.72
CA PHE A 44 6.87 -4.69 9.54
C PHE A 44 5.42 -4.30 9.26
N ASP A 45 5.07 -3.07 9.62
CA ASP A 45 3.77 -2.50 9.32
C ASP A 45 3.86 -1.67 8.03
N CYS A 46 2.72 -1.44 7.39
CA CYS A 46 2.66 -0.66 6.16
C CYS A 46 1.52 0.35 6.21
N ILE A 47 1.83 1.57 5.78
CA ILE A 47 0.82 2.58 5.46
C ILE A 47 0.75 2.68 3.95
N SER A 48 -0.42 2.42 3.38
CA SER A 48 -0.67 2.54 1.94
C SER A 48 -1.55 3.76 1.71
N ASP A 49 -0.95 4.85 1.27
CA ASP A 49 -1.67 6.10 1.04
C ASP A 49 -2.18 6.15 -0.40
N ILE A 50 -3.48 5.98 -0.56
CA ILE A 50 -4.17 6.06 -1.85
C ILE A 50 -5.07 7.29 -1.94
N SER A 51 -4.87 8.28 -1.07
CA SER A 51 -5.72 9.47 -1.01
C SER A 51 -5.72 10.26 -2.33
N ASN A 52 -4.68 10.14 -3.13
CA ASN A 52 -4.56 10.83 -4.42
C ASN A 52 -4.50 9.85 -5.60
N MET A 53 -4.89 8.60 -5.39
CA MET A 53 -4.88 7.58 -6.42
C MET A 53 -6.19 7.60 -7.21
N ARG A 54 -6.08 7.39 -8.52
CA ARG A 54 -7.24 7.18 -9.39
C ARG A 54 -7.48 5.68 -9.58
N PRO A 55 -8.72 5.28 -9.91
CA PRO A 55 -9.01 3.88 -10.22
C PRO A 55 -8.08 3.34 -11.31
N SER A 56 -7.76 2.06 -11.20
CA SER A 56 -6.82 1.38 -12.09
C SER A 56 -7.55 0.55 -13.14
N SER A 57 -6.92 0.39 -14.30
CA SER A 57 -7.38 -0.57 -15.30
C SER A 57 -7.18 -1.98 -14.76
N ARG A 58 -7.80 -2.96 -15.43
CA ARG A 58 -7.70 -4.36 -15.05
C ARG A 58 -6.25 -4.86 -15.04
N HIS A 59 -5.48 -4.51 -16.07
CA HIS A 59 -4.08 -4.94 -16.16
C HIS A 59 -3.22 -4.36 -15.04
N VAL A 60 -3.45 -3.11 -14.70
CA VAL A 60 -2.74 -2.46 -13.59
C VAL A 60 -3.16 -3.08 -12.27
N ALA A 61 -4.47 -3.34 -12.07
CA ALA A 61 -4.96 -3.98 -10.85
C ALA A 61 -4.33 -5.37 -10.64
N GLU A 62 -4.15 -6.14 -11.71
CA GLU A 62 -3.49 -7.45 -11.62
C GLU A 62 -2.03 -7.32 -11.17
N ARG A 63 -1.33 -6.30 -11.63
CA ARG A 63 0.05 -6.04 -11.19
C ARG A 63 0.12 -5.55 -9.76
N ILE A 64 -0.84 -4.72 -9.34
CA ILE A 64 -0.95 -4.28 -7.95
C ILE A 64 -1.18 -5.49 -7.03
N GLU A 65 -2.03 -6.41 -7.44
CA GLU A 65 -2.27 -7.64 -6.68
C GLU A 65 -0.97 -8.43 -6.46
N LYS A 66 -0.15 -8.57 -7.51
CA LYS A 66 1.15 -9.25 -7.40
C LYS A 66 2.10 -8.53 -6.46
N LEU A 67 2.12 -7.20 -6.50
CA LEU A 67 2.92 -6.41 -5.58
C LEU A 67 2.46 -6.61 -4.13
N GLN A 68 1.16 -6.60 -3.90
CA GLN A 68 0.57 -6.84 -2.58
C GLN A 68 0.90 -8.25 -2.08
N GLU A 69 0.83 -9.24 -2.95
CA GLU A 69 1.19 -10.62 -2.64
C GLU A 69 2.68 -10.73 -2.25
N PHE A 70 3.55 -10.04 -3.00
CA PHE A 70 4.96 -9.95 -2.68
C PHE A 70 5.19 -9.38 -1.27
N LEU A 71 4.50 -8.30 -0.92
CA LEU A 71 4.61 -7.68 0.41
C LEU A 71 4.12 -8.60 1.52
N HIS A 72 3.02 -9.28 1.28
CA HIS A 72 2.46 -10.24 2.25
C HIS A 72 3.46 -11.33 2.55
N HIS A 73 4.08 -11.92 1.52
CA HIS A 73 5.08 -12.97 1.67
C HIS A 73 6.40 -12.45 2.26
N ALA A 74 6.68 -11.16 2.14
CA ALA A 74 7.88 -10.56 2.72
C ALA A 74 7.78 -10.33 4.23
N GLY A 75 6.61 -10.58 4.83
CA GLY A 75 6.44 -10.46 6.27
C GLY A 75 5.69 -9.20 6.73
N MET A 76 4.96 -8.56 5.86
CA MET A 76 4.11 -7.43 6.21
C MET A 76 3.03 -7.87 7.19
N ARG A 77 2.92 -7.18 8.34
CA ARG A 77 2.01 -7.58 9.43
C ARG A 77 0.66 -6.85 9.35
N ARG A 78 0.68 -5.55 9.52
CA ARG A 78 -0.55 -4.74 9.50
C ARG A 78 -0.47 -3.75 8.37
N VAL A 79 -1.59 -3.54 7.69
CA VAL A 79 -1.69 -2.55 6.62
C VAL A 79 -2.80 -1.57 6.94
N VAL A 80 -2.45 -0.29 7.01
CA VAL A 80 -3.43 0.78 7.16
C VAL A 80 -3.46 1.55 5.85
N ARG A 81 -4.66 1.66 5.28
CA ARG A 81 -4.86 2.38 4.02
C ARG A 81 -5.46 3.74 4.29
N ILE A 82 -4.78 4.78 3.80
CA ILE A 82 -5.33 6.14 3.84
C ILE A 82 -6.19 6.32 2.61
N VAL A 83 -7.49 6.51 2.83
CA VAL A 83 -8.49 6.60 1.75
C VAL A 83 -8.79 8.06 1.45
N GLY A 84 -8.82 8.40 0.14
CA GLY A 84 -9.17 9.74 -0.29
C GLY A 84 -10.67 10.01 -0.21
N LYS A 85 -11.05 11.22 -0.57
CA LYS A 85 -12.44 11.68 -0.61
C LYS A 85 -12.91 11.76 -2.06
N GLY A 86 -14.22 11.54 -2.26
CA GLY A 86 -14.83 11.62 -3.58
C GLY A 86 -15.07 10.27 -4.22
N SER A 87 -15.79 10.27 -5.34
CA SER A 87 -16.24 9.03 -6.00
C SER A 87 -15.10 8.20 -6.56
N GLY A 88 -14.10 8.85 -7.15
CA GLY A 88 -12.93 8.14 -7.69
C GLY A 88 -12.11 7.47 -6.60
N ALA A 89 -11.97 8.14 -5.46
CA ALA A 89 -11.26 7.60 -4.30
C ALA A 89 -11.96 6.36 -3.74
N HIS A 90 -13.29 6.36 -3.72
CA HIS A 90 -14.07 5.22 -3.25
C HIS A 90 -13.84 3.99 -4.14
N VAL A 91 -13.87 4.18 -5.46
CA VAL A 91 -13.61 3.09 -6.42
C VAL A 91 -12.18 2.57 -6.28
N ALA A 92 -11.20 3.46 -6.17
CA ALA A 92 -9.81 3.05 -5.97
C ALA A 92 -9.64 2.24 -4.68
N SER A 93 -10.30 2.66 -3.59
CA SER A 93 -10.26 1.94 -2.32
C SER A 93 -10.86 0.53 -2.45
N GLU A 94 -12.00 0.40 -3.13
CA GLU A 94 -12.63 -0.90 -3.35
C GLU A 94 -11.74 -1.83 -4.18
N GLN A 95 -11.09 -1.29 -5.22
CA GLN A 95 -10.16 -2.07 -6.03
C GLN A 95 -8.98 -2.56 -5.21
N MET A 96 -8.39 -1.69 -4.39
CA MET A 96 -7.25 -2.05 -3.55
C MET A 96 -7.61 -3.06 -2.47
N ASP A 97 -8.80 -2.97 -1.90
CA ASP A 97 -9.28 -3.97 -0.93
C ASP A 97 -9.48 -5.33 -1.59
N ARG A 98 -10.00 -5.34 -2.81
CA ARG A 98 -10.24 -6.58 -3.54
C ARG A 98 -8.92 -7.27 -3.88
N THR A 99 -7.95 -6.52 -4.42
CA THR A 99 -6.64 -7.10 -4.75
C THR A 99 -5.89 -7.55 -3.51
N ALA A 100 -6.01 -6.83 -2.38
CA ALA A 100 -5.42 -7.23 -1.11
C ALA A 100 -6.02 -8.54 -0.61
N ALA A 101 -7.35 -8.69 -0.68
CA ALA A 101 -8.01 -9.92 -0.28
C ALA A 101 -7.56 -11.11 -1.12
N GLU A 102 -7.42 -10.92 -2.43
CA GLU A 102 -6.88 -11.95 -3.32
C GLU A 102 -5.43 -12.28 -3.00
N ALA A 103 -4.66 -11.30 -2.57
CA ALA A 103 -3.26 -11.49 -2.16
C ALA A 103 -3.12 -12.14 -0.78
N GLY A 104 -4.19 -12.23 -0.01
CA GLY A 104 -4.24 -12.98 1.24
C GLY A 104 -4.28 -12.16 2.53
N TYR A 105 -4.59 -10.87 2.47
CA TYR A 105 -4.65 -10.04 3.69
C TYR A 105 -5.79 -9.02 3.63
N THR A 106 -6.11 -8.46 4.81
CA THR A 106 -7.10 -7.40 4.96
C THR A 106 -6.42 -6.12 5.40
N THR A 107 -7.09 -5.00 5.16
CA THR A 107 -6.55 -3.68 5.51
C THR A 107 -7.47 -2.95 6.48
N ILE A 108 -6.87 -2.02 7.24
CA ILE A 108 -7.60 -1.11 8.12
C ILE A 108 -7.62 0.24 7.39
N HIS A 109 -8.77 0.89 7.34
CA HIS A 109 -8.90 2.20 6.69
C HIS A 109 -8.65 3.32 7.68
N ALA A 110 -8.00 4.38 7.20
CA ALA A 110 -7.76 5.62 7.96
C ALA A 110 -8.08 6.81 7.07
N ALA A 111 -8.46 7.92 7.68
CA ALA A 111 -8.81 9.14 6.96
C ALA A 111 -7.55 9.95 6.56
N ASP A 112 -6.51 9.85 7.36
CA ASP A 112 -5.26 10.59 7.15
C ASP A 112 -4.08 9.86 7.79
N GLU A 113 -2.88 10.40 7.59
CA GLU A 113 -1.64 9.79 8.09
C GLU A 113 -1.59 9.78 9.61
N GLN A 114 -2.09 10.83 10.27
CA GLN A 114 -2.10 10.91 11.72
C GLN A 114 -2.94 9.79 12.32
N GLU A 115 -4.11 9.53 11.77
CA GLU A 115 -4.96 8.41 12.19
C GLU A 115 -4.27 7.06 11.94
N ALA A 116 -3.64 6.91 10.78
CA ALA A 116 -2.90 5.69 10.43
C ALA A 116 -1.80 5.40 11.45
N LEU A 117 -1.00 6.41 11.80
CA LEU A 117 0.06 6.28 12.80
C LEU A 117 -0.51 5.95 14.18
N SER A 118 -1.64 6.57 14.54
CA SER A 118 -2.32 6.29 15.81
C SER A 118 -2.78 4.84 15.87
N ILE A 119 -3.35 4.30 14.80
CA ILE A 119 -3.77 2.91 14.74
C ILE A 119 -2.57 1.98 14.93
N LEU A 120 -1.46 2.25 14.25
CA LEU A 120 -0.26 1.40 14.30
C LEU A 120 0.47 1.49 15.64
N SER A 121 0.26 2.55 16.42
CA SER A 121 0.84 2.67 17.76
C SER A 121 0.15 1.79 18.80
N ARG A 122 -1.05 1.28 18.48
CA ARG A 122 -1.80 0.37 19.36
C ARG A 122 -1.23 -1.05 19.22
N LYS A 123 -1.07 -1.71 20.35
CA LYS A 123 -0.57 -3.09 20.37
C LYS A 123 -1.69 -4.10 20.27
#